data_591ce4178c181583e0c598394e1faf9b
#
_entry.id   591ce4178c181583e0c598394e1faf9b
#
_cell.length_a   1.000
_cell.length_b   1.000
_cell.length_c   1.000
_cell.angle_alpha   90.00
_cell.angle_beta   90.00
_cell.angle_gamma   90.00
#
_symmetry.space_group_name_H-M   'P 1'
#
loop_
_entity.id
_entity.type
_entity.pdbx_description
1 polymer ?
#
loop_
_entity_poly.entity_id
_entity_poly.type
_entity_poly.pdbx_seq_one_letter_code
_entity_poly.pdbx_strand_id
1 'polypeptide(L)'
;VEPWAGWSITYMPYNFANPEKGAFYDQLYVRQALQHAVDQETISDVIWHGAATPDYGPVPQTQDSDYLSDVQKDNPYPFDLKKSEALFTSHGWTKNSDGIFECTTPGAGDDQCGEGIAQGAKAEIVVTTQNGSQETDNMMAEIQSSLAKVGVKMTIDAKPLDSVLTEAQSCKVEGSTTCTWELVFFGTAGSWYFPAYPTGERVFAKDTKWNAGQYDNPEAEELINQMTFSTDPQIAQDYSALLAEDLPVMWMPNPVYQVSVIKKGLDVAHQDPGASFYPQRWSWTD
;
A
#
# COMPACT_ATOMS: atom_id res chain seq x y z
N VAL A 1 29.13 4.55 4.49
CA VAL A 1 27.91 3.79 4.21
C VAL A 1 26.80 4.81 4.01
N GLU A 2 26.24 4.83 2.84
CA GLU A 2 25.10 5.72 2.54
C GLU A 2 23.90 4.87 2.14
N PRO A 3 22.77 4.97 2.85
CA PRO A 3 21.54 4.39 2.41
C PRO A 3 21.04 5.16 1.17
N TRP A 4 20.50 4.43 0.21
CA TRP A 4 19.91 5.00 -0.98
C TRP A 4 18.40 4.77 -0.98
N ALA A 5 17.65 5.85 -0.89
CA ALA A 5 16.21 5.83 -1.04
C ALA A 5 15.85 6.07 -2.50
N GLY A 6 15.18 5.09 -3.12
CA GLY A 6 14.67 5.23 -4.48
C GLY A 6 13.43 6.11 -4.55
N TRP A 7 13.10 6.60 -5.73
CA TRP A 7 11.83 7.22 -6.07
C TRP A 7 10.78 6.12 -6.27
N SER A 8 10.29 5.56 -5.16
CA SER A 8 9.42 4.39 -5.13
C SER A 8 8.42 4.47 -3.99
N ILE A 9 7.34 3.70 -4.10
CA ILE A 9 6.34 3.48 -3.06
C ILE A 9 6.24 2.00 -2.73
N THR A 10 5.83 1.71 -1.51
CA THR A 10 5.53 0.35 -1.04
C THR A 10 4.07 0.28 -0.61
N TYR A 11 3.36 -0.76 -1.06
CA TYR A 11 1.93 -0.86 -0.84
C TYR A 11 1.44 -2.32 -0.91
N MET A 12 0.25 -2.57 -0.38
CA MET A 12 -0.51 -3.81 -0.55
C MET A 12 -1.83 -3.52 -1.27
N PRO A 13 -2.02 -3.95 -2.53
CA PRO A 13 -3.29 -3.78 -3.21
C PRO A 13 -4.38 -4.65 -2.58
N TYR A 14 -5.57 -4.08 -2.47
CA TYR A 14 -6.81 -4.80 -2.25
C TYR A 14 -7.31 -5.42 -3.56
N ASN A 15 -7.94 -6.57 -3.50
CA ASN A 15 -8.61 -7.14 -4.67
C ASN A 15 -10.09 -6.78 -4.69
N PHE A 16 -10.43 -5.69 -5.37
CA PHE A 16 -11.81 -5.23 -5.55
C PHE A 16 -12.64 -6.20 -6.42
N ALA A 17 -11.99 -7.00 -7.27
CA ALA A 17 -12.63 -8.00 -8.11
C ALA A 17 -12.80 -9.38 -7.43
N ASN A 18 -12.40 -9.51 -6.16
CA ASN A 18 -12.60 -10.76 -5.44
C ASN A 18 -14.08 -11.08 -5.29
N PRO A 19 -14.57 -12.26 -5.74
CA PRO A 19 -16.00 -12.58 -5.76
C PRO A 19 -16.64 -12.70 -4.37
N GLU A 20 -15.84 -12.92 -3.32
CA GLU A 20 -16.33 -13.09 -1.95
C GLU A 20 -16.01 -11.88 -1.06
N LYS A 21 -14.93 -11.20 -1.32
CA LYS A 21 -14.38 -10.12 -0.48
C LYS A 21 -14.34 -8.75 -1.17
N GLY A 22 -14.58 -8.66 -2.47
CA GLY A 22 -14.55 -7.38 -3.19
C GLY A 22 -15.47 -6.35 -2.52
N ALA A 23 -16.72 -6.71 -2.21
CA ALA A 23 -17.67 -5.84 -1.53
C ALA A 23 -17.17 -5.32 -0.16
N PHE A 24 -16.35 -6.09 0.56
CA PHE A 24 -15.72 -5.67 1.81
C PHE A 24 -14.65 -4.61 1.56
N TYR A 25 -13.80 -4.79 0.54
CA TYR A 25 -12.77 -3.81 0.18
C TYR A 25 -13.32 -2.58 -0.54
N ASP A 26 -14.48 -2.65 -1.18
CA ASP A 26 -15.17 -1.50 -1.77
C ASP A 26 -15.61 -0.47 -0.70
N GLN A 27 -15.82 -0.90 0.54
CA GLN A 27 -16.18 0.01 1.63
C GLN A 27 -14.97 0.85 2.06
N LEU A 28 -15.03 2.16 1.83
CA LEU A 28 -13.94 3.07 2.21
C LEU A 28 -13.62 3.00 3.70
N TYR A 29 -14.64 2.93 4.57
CA TYR A 29 -14.42 2.83 6.01
C TYR A 29 -13.62 1.58 6.41
N VAL A 30 -13.76 0.48 5.66
CA VAL A 30 -12.96 -0.75 5.89
C VAL A 30 -11.50 -0.47 5.57
N ARG A 31 -11.21 0.11 4.40
CA ARG A 31 -9.84 0.47 4.01
C ARG A 31 -9.21 1.46 4.99
N GLN A 32 -9.99 2.46 5.46
CA GLN A 32 -9.59 3.39 6.51
C GLN A 32 -9.28 2.68 7.83
N ALA A 33 -10.15 1.75 8.25
CA ALA A 33 -9.94 0.98 9.47
C ALA A 33 -8.69 0.12 9.40
N LEU A 34 -8.44 -0.54 8.27
CA LEU A 34 -7.23 -1.33 8.04
C LEU A 34 -5.98 -0.44 8.04
N GLN A 35 -6.02 0.74 7.41
CA GLN A 35 -4.89 1.66 7.36
C GLN A 35 -4.56 2.24 8.76
N HIS A 36 -5.57 2.57 9.57
CA HIS A 36 -5.37 2.99 10.96
C HIS A 36 -4.75 1.91 11.87
N ALA A 37 -4.73 0.65 11.44
CA ALA A 37 -4.10 -0.44 12.18
C ALA A 37 -2.64 -0.70 11.75
N VAL A 38 -2.09 0.06 10.81
CA VAL A 38 -0.68 -0.04 10.38
C VAL A 38 0.16 1.03 11.05
N ASP A 39 0.99 0.63 12.01
CA ASP A 39 1.94 1.52 12.70
C ASP A 39 3.22 1.69 11.85
N GLN A 40 3.12 2.52 10.81
CA GLN A 40 4.23 2.73 9.88
C GLN A 40 5.47 3.30 10.55
N GLU A 41 5.31 4.16 11.57
CA GLU A 41 6.41 4.76 12.33
C GLU A 41 7.20 3.68 13.09
N THR A 42 6.49 2.88 13.90
CA THR A 42 7.13 1.78 14.65
C THR A 42 7.74 0.73 13.72
N ILE A 43 7.07 0.38 12.63
CA ILE A 43 7.60 -0.55 11.62
C ILE A 43 8.91 0.01 11.04
N SER A 44 8.94 1.29 10.66
CA SER A 44 10.12 1.93 10.09
C SER A 44 11.30 1.96 11.09
N ASP A 45 11.03 2.36 12.31
CA ASP A 45 12.08 2.56 13.32
C ASP A 45 12.60 1.25 13.90
N VAL A 46 11.68 0.32 14.22
CA VAL A 46 12.03 -0.90 14.97
C VAL A 46 12.34 -2.08 14.05
N ILE A 47 11.51 -2.33 13.05
CA ILE A 47 11.67 -3.50 12.15
C ILE A 47 12.72 -3.19 11.08
N TRP A 48 12.65 -2.01 10.49
CA TRP A 48 13.60 -1.55 9.47
C TRP A 48 14.80 -0.78 10.04
N HIS A 49 14.91 -0.67 11.37
CA HIS A 49 16.03 0.00 12.06
C HIS A 49 16.30 1.43 11.58
N GLY A 50 15.23 2.17 11.29
CA GLY A 50 15.32 3.52 10.71
C GLY A 50 15.69 3.55 9.23
N ALA A 51 15.71 2.39 8.56
CA ALA A 51 16.03 2.29 7.14
C ALA A 51 14.76 2.19 6.26
N ALA A 52 13.62 2.68 6.74
CA ALA A 52 12.40 2.88 5.97
C ALA A 52 11.82 4.26 6.28
N THR A 53 11.06 4.80 5.34
CA THR A 53 10.30 6.04 5.50
C THR A 53 8.82 5.69 5.45
N PRO A 54 8.00 6.13 6.43
CA PRO A 54 6.55 6.04 6.31
C PRO A 54 6.06 6.69 5.01
N ASP A 55 5.07 6.10 4.36
CA ASP A 55 4.49 6.62 3.13
C ASP A 55 2.97 6.47 3.16
N TYR A 56 2.25 7.52 2.77
CA TYR A 56 0.81 7.64 3.00
C TYR A 56 0.02 7.87 1.71
N GLY A 57 0.66 7.66 0.56
CA GLY A 57 0.00 7.88 -0.73
C GLY A 57 0.89 7.54 -1.93
N PRO A 58 0.46 7.93 -3.14
CA PRO A 58 1.09 7.51 -4.38
C PRO A 58 2.40 8.24 -4.70
N VAL A 59 2.71 9.37 -4.06
CA VAL A 59 3.94 10.13 -4.32
C VAL A 59 4.97 9.81 -3.24
N PRO A 60 6.19 9.36 -3.61
CA PRO A 60 7.21 9.02 -2.62
C PRO A 60 7.56 10.18 -1.69
N GLN A 61 7.52 9.94 -0.37
CA GLN A 61 7.83 10.95 0.66
C GLN A 61 9.32 10.97 1.07
N THR A 62 10.14 10.14 0.46
CA THR A 62 11.58 10.08 0.74
C THR A 62 12.33 11.33 0.30
N GLN A 63 11.70 12.20 -0.47
CA GLN A 63 12.27 13.42 -1.02
C GLN A 63 11.23 14.52 -1.13
N ASP A 64 11.65 15.76 -1.01
CA ASP A 64 10.80 16.91 -1.32
C ASP A 64 10.41 16.87 -2.79
N SER A 65 9.12 17.05 -3.05
CA SER A 65 8.56 17.04 -4.38
C SER A 65 7.39 18.03 -4.47
N ASP A 66 7.34 18.77 -5.56
CA ASP A 66 6.20 19.66 -5.86
C ASP A 66 4.90 18.88 -6.16
N TYR A 67 4.98 17.56 -6.30
CA TYR A 67 3.84 16.69 -6.60
C TYR A 67 3.13 16.16 -5.36
N LEU A 68 3.78 16.25 -4.20
CA LEU A 68 3.28 15.73 -2.94
C LEU A 68 2.28 16.70 -2.30
N SER A 69 1.04 16.24 -2.08
CA SER A 69 0.00 17.04 -1.41
C SER A 69 0.24 17.18 0.09
N ASP A 70 -0.30 18.25 0.68
CA ASP A 70 -0.31 18.41 2.14
C ASP A 70 -1.14 17.30 2.82
N VAL A 71 -2.23 16.85 2.19
CA VAL A 71 -3.06 15.74 2.67
C VAL A 71 -2.23 14.46 2.86
N GLN A 72 -1.44 14.10 1.85
CA GLN A 72 -0.56 12.94 1.95
C GLN A 72 0.54 13.15 3.00
N LYS A 73 1.16 14.35 3.05
CA LYS A 73 2.20 14.68 4.04
C LYS A 73 1.71 14.53 5.48
N ASP A 74 0.49 14.98 5.75
CA ASP A 74 -0.08 15.02 7.08
C ASP A 74 -0.62 13.67 7.57
N ASN A 75 -0.52 12.62 6.74
CA ASN A 75 -1.04 11.29 7.02
C ASN A 75 -2.54 11.29 7.39
N PRO A 76 -3.46 11.14 6.44
CA PRO A 76 -4.89 11.20 6.71
C PRO A 76 -5.37 10.07 7.65
N TYR A 77 -4.61 8.98 7.76
CA TYR A 77 -4.96 7.80 8.56
C TYR A 77 -3.84 7.37 9.51
N PRO A 78 -3.46 8.21 10.50
CA PRO A 78 -2.42 7.87 11.46
C PRO A 78 -2.82 6.64 12.28
N PHE A 79 -1.83 5.92 12.79
CA PHE A 79 -2.04 4.74 13.62
C PHE A 79 -2.93 5.04 14.82
N ASP A 80 -4.11 4.44 14.84
CA ASP A 80 -5.11 4.58 15.90
C ASP A 80 -6.05 3.36 15.92
N LEU A 81 -5.74 2.39 16.78
CA LEU A 81 -6.55 1.18 16.92
C LEU A 81 -7.98 1.45 17.41
N LYS A 82 -8.19 2.54 18.19
CA LYS A 82 -9.53 2.91 18.66
C LYS A 82 -10.38 3.46 17.53
N LYS A 83 -9.78 4.26 16.65
CA LYS A 83 -10.45 4.78 15.47
C LYS A 83 -10.76 3.66 14.48
N SER A 84 -9.81 2.74 14.28
CA SER A 84 -10.01 1.52 13.49
C SER A 84 -11.20 0.70 14.01
N GLU A 85 -11.26 0.44 15.31
CA GLU A 85 -12.39 -0.28 15.94
C GLU A 85 -13.72 0.47 15.83
N ALA A 86 -13.68 1.79 16.00
CA ALA A 86 -14.88 2.65 15.92
C ALA A 86 -15.48 2.65 14.50
N LEU A 87 -14.66 2.60 13.44
CA LEU A 87 -15.12 2.51 12.06
C LEU A 87 -15.94 1.24 11.80
N PHE A 88 -15.51 0.09 12.30
CA PHE A 88 -16.32 -1.12 12.21
C PHE A 88 -17.60 -1.02 13.03
N THR A 89 -17.49 -0.57 14.28
CA THR A 89 -18.64 -0.50 15.18
C THR A 89 -19.72 0.44 14.68
N SER A 90 -19.35 1.59 14.09
CA SER A 90 -20.32 2.56 13.54
C SER A 90 -21.00 2.09 12.26
N HIS A 91 -20.44 1.08 11.58
CA HIS A 91 -20.99 0.52 10.34
C HIS A 91 -21.62 -0.89 10.55
N GLY A 92 -22.25 -1.13 11.69
CA GLY A 92 -23.07 -2.31 11.91
C GLY A 92 -22.31 -3.62 12.12
N TRP A 93 -21.03 -3.54 12.53
CA TRP A 93 -20.25 -4.70 12.92
C TRP A 93 -20.22 -4.86 14.44
N THR A 94 -20.27 -6.10 14.91
CA THR A 94 -20.19 -6.45 16.33
C THR A 94 -19.19 -7.58 16.53
N LYS A 95 -18.37 -7.53 17.58
CA LYS A 95 -17.43 -8.61 17.89
C LYS A 95 -18.18 -9.86 18.35
N ASN A 96 -17.90 -11.00 17.72
CA ASN A 96 -18.41 -12.31 18.10
C ASN A 96 -17.67 -12.87 19.34
N SER A 97 -17.95 -14.13 19.73
CA SER A 97 -17.31 -14.81 20.86
C SER A 97 -15.80 -14.94 20.75
N ASP A 98 -15.27 -14.92 19.54
CA ASP A 98 -13.82 -15.04 19.27
C ASP A 98 -13.13 -13.66 19.21
N GLY A 99 -13.91 -12.59 19.44
CA GLY A 99 -13.42 -11.20 19.38
C GLY A 99 -13.27 -10.65 17.95
N ILE A 100 -13.76 -11.37 16.93
CA ILE A 100 -13.69 -10.98 15.53
C ILE A 100 -14.98 -10.24 15.15
N PHE A 101 -14.86 -9.13 14.44
CA PHE A 101 -16.01 -8.41 13.90
C PHE A 101 -16.81 -9.27 12.93
N GLU A 102 -18.11 -9.25 13.13
CA GLU A 102 -19.12 -9.93 12.31
C GLU A 102 -20.20 -8.92 11.93
N CYS A 103 -20.59 -8.89 10.66
CA CYS A 103 -21.64 -8.01 10.17
C CYS A 103 -23.00 -8.39 10.79
N THR A 104 -23.55 -7.50 11.58
CA THR A 104 -24.85 -7.68 12.22
C THR A 104 -25.96 -6.82 11.60
N THR A 105 -25.57 -5.77 10.86
CA THR A 105 -26.51 -4.85 10.20
C THR A 105 -26.13 -4.73 8.71
N PRO A 106 -26.50 -5.70 7.86
CA PRO A 106 -26.18 -5.64 6.43
C PRO A 106 -26.98 -4.54 5.72
N GLY A 107 -26.44 -4.00 4.63
CA GLY A 107 -27.08 -2.97 3.80
C GLY A 107 -26.15 -1.85 3.43
N ALA A 108 -26.65 -0.86 2.67
CA ALA A 108 -25.88 0.25 2.08
C ALA A 108 -26.04 1.60 2.84
N GLY A 109 -26.65 1.60 4.01
CA GLY A 109 -26.77 2.82 4.84
C GLY A 109 -25.49 3.12 5.62
N ASP A 110 -25.36 4.36 6.09
CA ASP A 110 -24.14 4.85 6.78
C ASP A 110 -23.78 4.08 8.06
N ASP A 111 -24.78 3.43 8.70
CA ASP A 111 -24.64 2.60 9.89
C ASP A 111 -24.68 1.08 9.59
N GLN A 112 -24.53 0.70 8.32
CA GLN A 112 -24.61 -0.65 7.85
C GLN A 112 -23.27 -1.13 7.27
N CYS A 113 -23.11 -2.47 7.18
CA CYS A 113 -21.83 -3.08 6.80
C CYS A 113 -21.39 -2.77 5.36
N GLY A 114 -22.30 -2.35 4.51
CA GLY A 114 -22.04 -2.04 3.10
C GLY A 114 -22.82 -2.94 2.14
N GLU A 115 -23.01 -2.43 0.93
CA GLU A 115 -23.68 -3.18 -0.13
C GLU A 115 -22.89 -4.47 -0.46
N GLY A 116 -23.58 -5.57 -0.64
CA GLY A 116 -22.97 -6.86 -0.97
C GLY A 116 -22.38 -7.62 0.22
N ILE A 117 -22.36 -7.04 1.41
CA ILE A 117 -21.87 -7.72 2.62
C ILE A 117 -23.04 -8.41 3.32
N ALA A 118 -22.97 -9.74 3.42
CA ALA A 118 -24.02 -10.54 4.03
C ALA A 118 -23.99 -10.46 5.57
N GLN A 119 -25.15 -10.64 6.21
CA GLN A 119 -25.21 -10.85 7.65
C GLN A 119 -24.37 -12.07 8.06
N GLY A 120 -23.59 -11.94 9.12
CA GLY A 120 -22.68 -12.98 9.60
C GLY A 120 -21.33 -13.02 8.86
N ALA A 121 -21.11 -12.14 7.87
CA ALA A 121 -19.79 -11.99 7.26
C ALA A 121 -18.77 -11.55 8.30
N LYS A 122 -17.58 -12.16 8.30
CA LYS A 122 -16.53 -11.87 9.29
C LYS A 122 -15.46 -10.98 8.70
N ALA A 123 -14.92 -10.10 9.55
CA ALA A 123 -13.73 -9.31 9.25
C ALA A 123 -12.47 -10.21 9.33
N GLU A 124 -12.39 -11.16 8.42
CA GLU A 124 -11.24 -12.04 8.22
C GLU A 124 -10.64 -11.72 6.86
N ILE A 125 -9.32 -11.56 6.82
CA ILE A 125 -8.56 -11.22 5.62
C ILE A 125 -7.37 -12.16 5.43
N VAL A 126 -6.98 -12.39 4.20
CA VAL A 126 -5.79 -13.16 3.82
C VAL A 126 -4.81 -12.26 3.10
N VAL A 127 -3.59 -12.20 3.60
CA VAL A 127 -2.48 -11.50 2.93
C VAL A 127 -1.52 -12.53 2.34
N THR A 128 -1.49 -12.60 1.02
CA THR A 128 -0.47 -13.37 0.29
C THR A 128 0.82 -12.53 0.24
N THR A 129 1.93 -13.05 0.77
CA THR A 129 3.18 -12.30 0.88
C THR A 129 4.37 -13.12 0.39
N GLN A 130 5.42 -12.42 -0.03
CA GLN A 130 6.71 -13.03 -0.32
C GLN A 130 7.35 -13.57 0.95
N ASN A 131 7.87 -14.80 0.90
CA ASN A 131 8.69 -15.40 1.95
C ASN A 131 10.18 -15.08 1.76
N GLY A 132 10.98 -15.30 2.83
CA GLY A 132 12.44 -15.24 2.78
C GLY A 132 13.06 -13.89 3.19
N SER A 133 12.27 -12.95 3.73
CA SER A 133 12.77 -11.73 4.38
C SER A 133 12.26 -11.66 5.82
N GLN A 134 13.21 -11.61 6.77
CA GLN A 134 12.87 -11.51 8.19
C GLN A 134 12.13 -10.21 8.51
N GLU A 135 12.50 -9.11 7.85
CA GLU A 135 11.87 -7.81 8.04
C GLU A 135 10.42 -7.84 7.55
N THR A 136 10.18 -8.48 6.40
CA THR A 136 8.82 -8.69 5.87
C THR A 136 7.99 -9.54 6.82
N ASP A 137 8.55 -10.65 7.30
CA ASP A 137 7.85 -11.56 8.22
C ASP A 137 7.48 -10.83 9.53
N ASN A 138 8.42 -10.05 10.10
CA ASN A 138 8.19 -9.24 11.30
C ASN A 138 7.13 -8.15 11.07
N MET A 139 7.18 -7.47 9.94
CA MET A 139 6.21 -6.44 9.57
C MET A 139 4.80 -7.02 9.42
N MET A 140 4.65 -8.14 8.73
CA MET A 140 3.36 -8.82 8.59
C MET A 140 2.82 -9.29 9.95
N ALA A 141 3.69 -9.80 10.84
CA ALA A 141 3.30 -10.22 12.18
C ALA A 141 2.86 -9.03 13.05
N GLU A 142 3.51 -7.86 12.94
CA GLU A 142 3.08 -6.65 13.65
C GLU A 142 1.70 -6.16 13.18
N ILE A 143 1.47 -6.09 11.86
CA ILE A 143 0.17 -5.72 11.30
C ILE A 143 -0.90 -6.73 11.74
N GLN A 144 -0.61 -8.03 11.68
CA GLN A 144 -1.52 -9.08 12.15
C GLN A 144 -1.89 -8.88 13.62
N SER A 145 -0.90 -8.58 14.47
CA SER A 145 -1.10 -8.32 15.90
C SER A 145 -1.97 -7.09 16.15
N SER A 146 -1.73 -6.02 15.41
CA SER A 146 -2.50 -4.78 15.52
C SER A 146 -3.94 -4.96 15.05
N LEU A 147 -4.16 -5.64 13.93
CA LEU A 147 -5.50 -5.98 13.42
C LEU A 147 -6.27 -6.89 14.37
N ALA A 148 -5.60 -7.87 15.00
CA ALA A 148 -6.22 -8.75 15.98
C ALA A 148 -6.74 -7.97 17.22
N LYS A 149 -6.02 -6.94 17.68
CA LYS A 149 -6.46 -6.05 18.77
C LYS A 149 -7.73 -5.28 18.41
N VAL A 150 -7.88 -4.91 17.14
CA VAL A 150 -9.09 -4.25 16.63
C VAL A 150 -10.27 -5.22 16.56
N GLY A 151 -10.05 -6.46 16.18
CA GLY A 151 -11.07 -7.48 15.94
C GLY A 151 -11.14 -7.91 14.47
N VAL A 152 -10.08 -7.68 13.73
CA VAL A 152 -9.88 -8.20 12.37
C VAL A 152 -8.90 -9.35 12.42
N LYS A 153 -9.28 -10.51 11.87
CA LYS A 153 -8.40 -11.68 11.78
C LYS A 153 -7.65 -11.64 10.46
N MET A 154 -6.34 -11.50 10.52
CA MET A 154 -5.46 -11.59 9.37
C MET A 154 -4.77 -12.95 9.32
N THR A 155 -4.80 -13.61 8.17
CA THR A 155 -4.04 -14.82 7.87
C THR A 155 -2.91 -14.46 6.91
N ILE A 156 -1.69 -14.89 7.23
CA ILE A 156 -0.51 -14.67 6.39
C ILE A 156 -0.27 -15.93 5.56
N ASP A 157 -0.29 -15.79 4.23
CA ASP A 157 0.00 -16.85 3.26
C ASP A 157 1.33 -16.56 2.55
N ALA A 158 2.43 -17.03 3.13
CA ALA A 158 3.78 -16.74 2.65
C ALA A 158 4.23 -17.71 1.55
N LYS A 159 4.57 -17.18 0.37
CA LYS A 159 4.91 -17.90 -0.85
C LYS A 159 6.21 -17.40 -1.49
N PRO A 160 6.84 -18.16 -2.40
CA PRO A 160 7.88 -17.60 -3.27
C PRO A 160 7.36 -16.43 -4.12
N LEU A 161 8.20 -15.42 -4.38
CA LEU A 161 7.83 -14.20 -5.10
C LEU A 161 7.11 -14.47 -6.43
N ASP A 162 7.61 -15.41 -7.24
CA ASP A 162 6.99 -15.74 -8.53
C ASP A 162 5.55 -16.24 -8.38
N SER A 163 5.25 -16.95 -7.29
CA SER A 163 3.89 -17.41 -6.99
C SER A 163 2.99 -16.25 -6.59
N VAL A 164 3.50 -15.32 -5.77
CA VAL A 164 2.78 -14.09 -5.37
C VAL A 164 2.44 -13.23 -6.59
N LEU A 165 3.43 -13.02 -7.48
CA LEU A 165 3.24 -12.23 -8.70
C LEU A 165 2.24 -12.89 -9.65
N THR A 166 2.29 -14.21 -9.81
CA THR A 166 1.36 -14.97 -10.64
C THR A 166 -0.06 -14.87 -10.11
N GLU A 167 -0.24 -15.00 -8.80
CA GLU A 167 -1.55 -14.89 -8.13
C GLU A 167 -2.12 -13.48 -8.27
N ALA A 168 -1.31 -12.44 -8.03
CA ALA A 168 -1.72 -11.05 -8.18
C ALA A 168 -2.21 -10.71 -9.60
N GLN A 169 -1.63 -11.32 -10.63
CA GLN A 169 -2.02 -11.10 -12.03
C GLN A 169 -3.22 -11.95 -12.47
N SER A 170 -3.70 -12.86 -11.63
CA SER A 170 -4.77 -13.82 -12.00
C SER A 170 -6.08 -13.14 -12.39
N CYS A 171 -6.39 -11.97 -11.81
CA CYS A 171 -7.60 -11.20 -12.13
C CYS A 171 -7.59 -10.56 -13.53
N LYS A 172 -6.42 -10.47 -14.16
CA LYS A 172 -6.26 -9.94 -15.52
C LYS A 172 -6.43 -11.00 -16.61
N VAL A 173 -6.61 -12.26 -16.23
CA VAL A 173 -6.80 -13.37 -17.17
C VAL A 173 -8.29 -13.58 -17.37
N GLU A 174 -8.77 -13.41 -18.59
CA GLU A 174 -10.19 -13.64 -18.94
C GLU A 174 -10.61 -15.07 -18.58
N GLY A 175 -11.74 -15.19 -17.87
CA GLY A 175 -12.26 -16.49 -17.41
C GLY A 175 -11.44 -17.11 -16.27
N SER A 176 -10.55 -16.39 -15.63
CA SER A 176 -9.79 -16.89 -14.48
C SER A 176 -10.71 -17.28 -13.32
N THR A 177 -10.50 -18.48 -12.79
CA THR A 177 -11.12 -18.94 -11.54
C THR A 177 -10.22 -18.72 -10.33
N THR A 178 -9.07 -18.09 -10.52
CA THR A 178 -8.02 -17.90 -9.50
C THR A 178 -7.90 -16.45 -9.03
N CYS A 179 -8.80 -15.55 -9.48
CA CYS A 179 -8.90 -14.19 -8.95
C CYS A 179 -9.60 -14.20 -7.57
N THR A 180 -9.04 -14.95 -6.62
CA THR A 180 -9.59 -15.13 -5.27
C THR A 180 -8.68 -14.65 -4.16
N TRP A 181 -7.48 -14.11 -4.51
CA TRP A 181 -6.62 -13.46 -3.55
C TRP A 181 -7.30 -12.22 -2.94
N GLU A 182 -6.92 -11.83 -1.75
CA GLU A 182 -7.54 -10.71 -1.03
C GLU A 182 -6.64 -9.49 -0.96
N LEU A 183 -5.46 -9.63 -0.35
CA LEU A 183 -4.37 -8.65 -0.38
C LEU A 183 -3.09 -9.36 -0.81
N VAL A 184 -2.23 -8.64 -1.51
CA VAL A 184 -0.91 -9.16 -1.85
C VAL A 184 0.19 -8.19 -1.45
N PHE A 185 1.29 -8.73 -0.95
CA PHE A 185 2.51 -7.96 -0.66
C PHE A 185 3.69 -8.58 -1.38
N PHE A 186 4.26 -7.83 -2.30
CA PHE A 186 5.36 -8.31 -3.15
C PHE A 186 6.72 -8.29 -2.44
N GLY A 187 6.77 -7.92 -1.17
CA GLY A 187 8.00 -7.73 -0.42
C GLY A 187 8.76 -6.47 -0.87
N THR A 188 10.00 -6.35 -0.41
CA THR A 188 10.86 -5.22 -0.79
C THR A 188 11.22 -5.20 -2.28
N ALA A 189 11.14 -6.34 -2.96
CA ALA A 189 11.30 -6.44 -4.40
C ALA A 189 10.10 -5.91 -5.18
N GLY A 190 8.97 -5.70 -4.52
CA GLY A 190 7.74 -5.17 -5.08
C GLY A 190 7.56 -3.67 -4.94
N SER A 191 8.57 -2.98 -4.41
CA SER A 191 8.58 -1.51 -4.42
C SER A 191 8.45 -1.01 -5.84
N TRP A 192 7.49 -0.14 -6.06
CA TRP A 192 7.18 0.34 -7.39
C TRP A 192 7.92 1.64 -7.65
N TYR A 193 8.77 1.64 -8.66
CA TYR A 193 9.49 2.84 -9.08
C TYR A 193 8.58 3.74 -9.91
N PHE A 194 8.37 4.95 -9.43
CA PHE A 194 7.74 5.99 -10.23
C PHE A 194 8.73 6.58 -11.23
N PRO A 195 8.29 6.99 -12.43
CA PRO A 195 9.04 7.93 -13.23
C PRO A 195 9.21 9.25 -12.47
N ALA A 196 10.13 10.10 -12.93
CA ALA A 196 10.38 11.41 -12.30
C ALA A 196 9.10 12.28 -12.20
N TYR A 197 8.10 11.99 -13.02
CA TYR A 197 6.77 12.58 -12.97
C TYR A 197 5.74 11.47 -12.65
N PRO A 198 5.01 11.56 -11.53
CA PRO A 198 4.09 10.51 -11.10
C PRO A 198 2.78 10.62 -11.88
N THR A 199 2.60 9.80 -12.88
CA THR A 199 1.36 9.75 -13.67
C THR A 199 0.38 8.68 -13.17
N GLY A 200 0.84 7.69 -12.40
CA GLY A 200 0.00 6.65 -11.80
C GLY A 200 -0.61 5.64 -12.78
N GLU A 201 -0.52 5.86 -14.09
CA GLU A 201 -1.13 4.98 -15.11
C GLU A 201 -0.64 3.54 -15.05
N ARG A 202 0.53 3.31 -14.49
CA ARG A 202 1.09 1.95 -14.38
C ARG A 202 0.46 1.13 -13.27
N VAL A 203 -0.04 1.76 -12.21
CA VAL A 203 -0.49 1.08 -10.99
C VAL A 203 -1.98 1.30 -10.72
N PHE A 204 -2.48 2.51 -10.95
CA PHE A 204 -3.82 2.90 -10.51
C PHE A 204 -4.81 3.16 -11.65
N ALA A 205 -4.34 3.30 -12.90
CA ALA A 205 -5.25 3.40 -14.03
C ALA A 205 -5.97 2.07 -14.31
N LYS A 206 -7.26 2.14 -14.62
CA LYS A 206 -8.20 1.03 -14.73
C LYS A 206 -7.72 -0.15 -15.56
N ASP A 207 -7.25 0.10 -16.77
CA ASP A 207 -6.96 -0.94 -17.76
C ASP A 207 -5.47 -1.31 -17.81
N THR A 208 -4.67 -0.89 -16.86
CA THR A 208 -3.24 -1.19 -16.86
C THR A 208 -2.94 -2.59 -16.32
N LYS A 209 -1.86 -3.16 -16.81
CA LYS A 209 -1.38 -4.49 -16.40
C LYS A 209 -1.12 -4.58 -14.89
N TRP A 210 -0.67 -3.48 -14.28
CA TRP A 210 -0.19 -3.47 -12.90
C TRP A 210 -1.22 -3.03 -11.88
N ASN A 211 -2.41 -2.60 -12.31
CA ASN A 211 -3.57 -2.44 -11.44
C ASN A 211 -4.12 -3.83 -11.09
N ALA A 212 -3.38 -4.56 -10.26
CA ALA A 212 -3.69 -5.94 -9.91
C ALA A 212 -5.04 -6.06 -9.19
N GLY A 213 -5.35 -5.09 -8.32
CA GLY A 213 -6.56 -5.05 -7.51
C GLY A 213 -7.83 -4.65 -8.25
N GLN A 214 -7.74 -4.25 -9.52
CA GLN A 214 -8.88 -3.75 -10.30
C GLN A 214 -9.52 -2.49 -9.71
N TYR A 215 -8.71 -1.62 -9.10
CA TYR A 215 -9.17 -0.30 -8.67
C TYR A 215 -9.75 0.48 -9.84
N ASP A 216 -10.92 1.10 -9.65
CA ASP A 216 -11.63 1.86 -10.68
C ASP A 216 -12.26 3.11 -10.04
N ASN A 217 -11.60 4.24 -10.20
CA ASN A 217 -12.10 5.53 -9.73
C ASN A 217 -12.06 6.55 -10.88
N PRO A 218 -13.21 7.04 -11.38
CA PRO A 218 -13.26 7.98 -12.50
C PRO A 218 -12.51 9.29 -12.27
N GLU A 219 -12.42 9.79 -11.03
CA GLU A 219 -11.69 11.01 -10.70
C GLU A 219 -10.18 10.77 -10.79
N ALA A 220 -9.70 9.61 -10.30
CA ALA A 220 -8.31 9.21 -10.45
C ALA A 220 -7.91 9.06 -11.93
N GLU A 221 -8.78 8.46 -12.76
CA GLU A 221 -8.58 8.34 -14.21
C GLU A 221 -8.46 9.71 -14.90
N GLU A 222 -9.32 10.66 -14.53
CA GLU A 222 -9.26 12.03 -15.08
C GLU A 222 -7.96 12.73 -14.68
N LEU A 223 -7.54 12.64 -13.42
CA LEU A 223 -6.29 13.24 -12.96
C LEU A 223 -5.05 12.60 -13.63
N ILE A 224 -5.02 11.26 -13.79
CA ILE A 224 -3.97 10.55 -14.53
C ILE A 224 -3.90 11.04 -15.98
N ASN A 225 -5.05 11.18 -16.62
CA ASN A 225 -5.12 11.70 -17.98
C ASN A 225 -4.61 13.14 -18.08
N GLN A 226 -5.02 14.02 -17.16
CA GLN A 226 -4.53 15.40 -17.11
C GLN A 226 -3.03 15.46 -16.88
N MET A 227 -2.47 14.70 -15.92
CA MET A 227 -1.04 14.63 -15.67
C MET A 227 -0.22 14.17 -16.90
N THR A 228 -0.81 13.35 -17.76
CA THR A 228 -0.14 12.87 -18.98
C THR A 228 0.14 14.00 -19.96
N PHE A 229 -0.68 15.05 -19.96
CA PHE A 229 -0.62 16.16 -20.93
C PHE A 229 -0.30 17.52 -20.33
N SER A 230 -0.13 17.61 -19.01
CA SER A 230 0.15 18.87 -18.30
C SER A 230 1.40 18.72 -17.43
N THR A 231 2.10 19.82 -17.23
CA THR A 231 3.21 19.94 -16.27
C THR A 231 2.81 20.75 -15.04
N ASP A 232 1.51 21.01 -14.84
CA ASP A 232 1.01 21.70 -13.67
C ASP A 232 1.14 20.78 -12.43
N PRO A 233 1.96 21.14 -11.43
CA PRO A 233 2.13 20.32 -10.24
C PRO A 233 0.86 20.20 -9.41
N GLN A 234 -0.09 21.15 -9.53
CA GLN A 234 -1.35 21.08 -8.78
C GLN A 234 -2.15 19.82 -9.12
N ILE A 235 -2.17 19.41 -10.40
CA ILE A 235 -2.88 18.18 -10.81
C ILE A 235 -2.28 16.94 -10.11
N ALA A 236 -0.94 16.89 -10.00
CA ALA A 236 -0.29 15.81 -9.29
C ALA A 236 -0.53 15.87 -7.77
N GLN A 237 -0.66 17.07 -7.19
CA GLN A 237 -1.06 17.23 -5.78
C GLN A 237 -2.50 16.79 -5.56
N ASP A 238 -3.43 17.14 -6.45
CA ASP A 238 -4.82 16.70 -6.38
C ASP A 238 -4.92 15.16 -6.47
N TYR A 239 -4.16 14.56 -7.38
CA TYR A 239 -4.03 13.10 -7.49
C TYR A 239 -3.42 12.48 -6.22
N SER A 240 -2.38 13.08 -5.66
CA SER A 240 -1.76 12.65 -4.41
C SER A 240 -2.76 12.68 -3.25
N ALA A 241 -3.54 13.76 -3.13
CA ALA A 241 -4.56 13.91 -2.10
C ALA A 241 -5.68 12.88 -2.25
N LEU A 242 -6.23 12.75 -3.46
CA LEU A 242 -7.30 11.79 -3.75
C LEU A 242 -6.92 10.37 -3.37
N LEU A 243 -5.76 9.88 -3.82
CA LEU A 243 -5.37 8.49 -3.56
C LEU A 243 -4.91 8.25 -2.12
N ALA A 244 -4.38 9.28 -1.44
CA ALA A 244 -4.09 9.19 -0.01
C ALA A 244 -5.38 8.99 0.80
N GLU A 245 -6.49 9.67 0.43
CA GLU A 245 -7.77 9.58 1.11
C GLU A 245 -8.61 8.37 0.67
N ASP A 246 -8.62 8.03 -0.63
CA ASP A 246 -9.44 6.92 -1.16
C ASP A 246 -8.83 5.54 -0.87
N LEU A 247 -7.53 5.46 -0.57
CA LEU A 247 -6.87 4.19 -0.21
C LEU A 247 -7.08 3.07 -1.24
N PRO A 248 -6.66 3.23 -2.51
CA PRO A 248 -6.75 2.15 -3.51
C PRO A 248 -5.94 0.93 -3.11
N VAL A 249 -5.01 1.13 -2.21
CA VAL A 249 -4.11 0.13 -1.62
C VAL A 249 -3.88 0.47 -0.13
N MET A 250 -3.41 -0.48 0.64
CA MET A 250 -2.85 -0.19 1.95
C MET A 250 -1.44 0.36 1.77
N TRP A 251 -1.24 1.61 2.18
CA TRP A 251 0.08 2.26 2.13
C TRP A 251 0.99 1.69 3.18
N MET A 252 2.24 1.43 2.81
CA MET A 252 3.22 0.73 3.63
C MET A 252 4.51 1.54 3.74
N PRO A 253 5.29 1.37 4.82
CA PRO A 253 6.61 1.99 4.92
C PRO A 253 7.47 1.62 3.71
N ASN A 254 8.16 2.62 3.17
CA ASN A 254 9.04 2.48 2.01
C ASN A 254 10.48 2.27 2.46
N PRO A 255 11.01 1.04 2.47
CA PRO A 255 12.36 0.78 2.92
C PRO A 255 13.40 1.33 1.94
N VAL A 256 14.56 1.71 2.45
CA VAL A 256 15.70 2.07 1.60
C VAL A 256 16.08 0.88 0.72
N TYR A 257 16.18 1.16 -0.56
CA TYR A 257 16.36 0.12 -1.57
C TYR A 257 17.76 -0.49 -1.53
N GLN A 258 18.76 0.28 -1.17
CA GLN A 258 20.14 -0.17 -1.19
C GLN A 258 20.99 0.53 -0.13
N VAL A 259 21.85 -0.25 0.50
CA VAL A 259 22.95 0.28 1.32
C VAL A 259 24.25 0.06 0.56
N SER A 260 24.91 1.16 0.18
CA SER A 260 26.18 1.11 -0.53
C SER A 260 27.35 1.18 0.45
N VAL A 261 28.26 0.23 0.35
CA VAL A 261 29.55 0.24 1.06
C VAL A 261 30.63 0.62 0.07
N ILE A 262 31.28 1.76 0.31
CA ILE A 262 32.26 2.34 -0.61
C ILE A 262 33.64 2.21 0.01
N LYS A 263 34.64 1.85 -0.80
CA LYS A 263 36.03 1.78 -0.35
C LYS A 263 36.52 3.17 0.03
N LYS A 264 37.22 3.27 1.18
CA LYS A 264 37.82 4.55 1.63
C LYS A 264 38.76 5.11 0.56
N GLY A 265 38.60 6.40 0.26
CA GLY A 265 39.35 7.09 -0.77
C GLY A 265 38.73 7.04 -2.18
N LEU A 266 37.55 6.42 -2.34
CA LEU A 266 36.78 6.54 -3.54
C LEU A 266 35.68 7.58 -3.33
N ASP A 267 35.74 8.67 -4.10
CA ASP A 267 34.67 9.64 -4.20
C ASP A 267 33.66 9.16 -5.24
N VAL A 268 32.43 8.96 -4.81
CA VAL A 268 31.33 8.55 -5.68
C VAL A 268 30.39 9.71 -5.87
N ALA A 269 29.97 9.93 -7.11
CA ALA A 269 28.97 10.95 -7.38
C ALA A 269 27.71 10.68 -6.57
N HIS A 270 27.12 11.73 -6.01
CA HIS A 270 25.82 11.65 -5.35
C HIS A 270 24.80 10.94 -6.27
N GLN A 271 24.10 9.98 -5.72
CA GLN A 271 23.17 9.17 -6.48
C GLN A 271 21.82 9.86 -6.52
N ASP A 272 21.38 10.20 -7.72
CA ASP A 272 20.05 10.70 -7.95
C ASP A 272 19.05 9.52 -7.83
N PRO A 273 18.00 9.60 -7.00
CA PRO A 273 17.02 8.54 -6.81
C PRO A 273 16.29 8.11 -8.09
N GLY A 274 16.11 9.02 -9.03
CA GLY A 274 15.51 8.73 -10.35
C GLY A 274 16.51 8.23 -11.39
N ALA A 275 17.78 8.06 -11.06
CA ALA A 275 18.83 7.81 -12.03
C ALA A 275 19.63 6.52 -11.76
N SER A 276 20.25 6.05 -12.82
CA SER A 276 21.18 4.91 -12.78
C SER A 276 22.54 5.29 -12.19
N PHE A 277 23.32 4.30 -11.82
CA PHE A 277 24.73 4.47 -11.46
C PHE A 277 25.51 5.24 -12.53
N TYR A 278 26.33 6.21 -12.08
CA TYR A 278 27.23 6.98 -12.95
C TYR A 278 28.71 6.70 -12.61
N PRO A 279 29.23 5.48 -12.82
CA PRO A 279 30.61 5.14 -12.45
C PRO A 279 31.67 5.99 -13.16
N GLN A 280 31.33 6.58 -14.30
CA GLN A 280 32.19 7.53 -15.03
C GLN A 280 32.43 8.85 -14.29
N ARG A 281 31.68 9.12 -13.20
CA ARG A 281 31.86 10.30 -12.33
C ARG A 281 32.64 9.98 -11.06
N TRP A 282 33.00 8.72 -10.86
CA TRP A 282 33.74 8.31 -9.66
C TRP A 282 35.22 8.61 -9.82
N SER A 283 35.85 9.02 -8.74
CA SER A 283 37.28 9.34 -8.74
C SER A 283 37.93 8.90 -7.41
N TRP A 284 39.23 8.62 -7.46
CA TRP A 284 40.01 8.42 -6.25
C TRP A 284 40.37 9.77 -5.66
N THR A 285 40.13 9.91 -4.34
CA THR A 285 40.65 11.04 -3.58
C THR A 285 41.98 10.64 -3.02
N ASP A 286 43.02 11.49 -3.23
CA ASP A 286 44.36 11.30 -2.74
C ASP A 286 44.45 11.28 -1.21
#